data_b1eaf4a709c2c416c0f39245358baa35
#
_entry.id   b1eaf4a709c2c416c0f39245358baa35
#
_cell.length_a   1.000
_cell.length_b   1.000
_cell.length_c   1.000
_cell.angle_alpha   90.00
_cell.angle_beta   90.00
_cell.angle_gamma   90.00
#
_symmetry.space_group_name_H-M   'P 1'
#
loop_
_entity.id
_entity.type
_entity.pdbx_description
1 polymer ?
#
loop_
_entity_poly.entity_id
_entity_poly.type
_entity_poly.pdbx_seq_one_letter_code
_entity_poly.pdbx_strand_id
1 'polypeptide(L)'
;MFRCVVVAAVLVAVVSHAARAVAQTARNFPATALRGELVVTDPPNILLNRQPARLAPGARIRGADNLLQMSGAVIGQTMSVHYTLDPLGLVLDVWVLTPSELARNPWPTTPQQAAAWAFNPDTQTWSRP
;
A
#
# COMPACT_ATOMS: atom_id res chain seq x y z
N MET A 1 -25.86 64.71 29.01
CA MET A 1 -25.32 63.45 29.47
C MET A 1 -25.23 62.51 28.27
N PHE A 2 -24.05 62.33 27.74
CA PHE A 2 -23.85 61.36 26.65
C PHE A 2 -23.38 60.07 27.24
N ARG A 3 -24.16 59.02 27.12
CA ARG A 3 -23.80 57.67 27.46
C ARG A 3 -23.13 57.03 26.22
N CYS A 4 -21.81 56.94 26.24
CA CYS A 4 -21.11 56.13 25.28
C CYS A 4 -21.30 54.65 25.63
N VAL A 5 -22.11 53.96 24.80
CA VAL A 5 -22.18 52.52 24.80
C VAL A 5 -21.07 51.99 23.89
N VAL A 6 -20.01 51.50 24.52
CA VAL A 6 -18.97 50.82 23.81
C VAL A 6 -19.43 49.38 23.56
N VAL A 7 -19.86 49.10 22.37
CA VAL A 7 -20.12 47.73 21.93
C VAL A 7 -18.77 47.10 21.55
N ALA A 8 -18.24 46.30 22.47
CA ALA A 8 -17.07 45.49 22.16
C ALA A 8 -17.52 44.32 21.25
N ALA A 9 -17.23 44.43 19.96
CA ALA A 9 -17.39 43.31 19.06
C ALA A 9 -16.24 42.33 19.29
N VAL A 10 -16.56 41.21 19.97
CA VAL A 10 -15.63 40.07 20.08
C VAL A 10 -15.63 39.34 18.75
N LEU A 11 -14.60 39.57 17.95
CA LEU A 11 -14.31 38.77 16.75
C LEU A 11 -13.78 37.42 17.21
N VAL A 12 -14.62 36.41 17.26
CA VAL A 12 -14.18 35.02 17.41
C VAL A 12 -13.59 34.60 16.07
N ALA A 13 -12.28 34.63 15.98
CA ALA A 13 -11.56 34.03 14.85
C ALA A 13 -11.66 32.51 14.99
N VAL A 14 -12.58 31.91 14.24
CA VAL A 14 -12.63 30.46 14.06
C VAL A 14 -11.44 30.09 13.19
N VAL A 15 -10.34 29.67 13.82
CA VAL A 15 -9.21 29.10 13.13
C VAL A 15 -9.62 27.72 12.63
N SER A 16 -10.11 27.65 11.41
CA SER A 16 -10.36 26.39 10.73
C SER A 16 -9.00 25.72 10.51
N HIS A 17 -8.69 24.76 11.38
CA HIS A 17 -7.58 23.84 11.12
C HIS A 17 -8.02 22.94 9.98
N ALA A 18 -7.74 23.36 8.75
CA ALA A 18 -7.81 22.45 7.61
C ALA A 18 -6.74 21.40 7.84
N ALA A 19 -7.15 20.22 8.33
CA ALA A 19 -6.31 19.04 8.32
C ALA A 19 -5.88 18.85 6.87
N ARG A 20 -4.61 19.13 6.58
CA ARG A 20 -4.04 18.81 5.28
C ARG A 20 -4.04 17.29 5.20
N ALA A 21 -5.05 16.73 4.53
CA ALA A 21 -4.97 15.36 4.08
C ALA A 21 -3.73 15.28 3.21
N VAL A 22 -2.69 14.58 3.70
CA VAL A 22 -1.54 14.23 2.87
C VAL A 22 -2.13 13.33 1.80
N ALA A 23 -2.26 13.85 0.58
CA ALA A 23 -2.69 13.08 -0.56
C ALA A 23 -1.64 11.97 -0.75
N GLN A 24 -2.01 10.72 -0.41
CA GLN A 24 -1.17 9.58 -0.72
C GLN A 24 -1.05 9.51 -2.23
N THR A 25 0.19 9.59 -2.72
CA THR A 25 0.44 9.46 -4.15
C THR A 25 -0.01 8.06 -4.58
N ALA A 26 -0.95 8.00 -5.51
CA ALA A 26 -1.40 6.73 -6.08
C ALA A 26 -0.22 6.04 -6.76
N ARG A 27 0.03 4.79 -6.39
CA ARG A 27 1.09 3.97 -6.99
C ARG A 27 0.52 3.14 -8.12
N ASN A 28 1.34 2.97 -9.16
CA ASN A 28 1.04 2.06 -10.25
C ASN A 28 1.81 0.75 -10.05
N PHE A 29 1.10 -0.35 -10.19
CA PHE A 29 1.68 -1.68 -10.07
C PHE A 29 1.75 -2.33 -11.45
N PRO A 30 2.76 -3.18 -11.69
CA PRO A 30 2.84 -3.91 -12.95
C PRO A 30 1.74 -4.98 -13.05
N ALA A 31 1.41 -5.39 -14.26
CA ALA A 31 0.44 -6.46 -14.52
C ALA A 31 0.86 -7.83 -13.94
N THR A 32 2.12 -7.97 -13.58
CA THR A 32 2.67 -9.18 -12.93
C THR A 32 2.54 -9.17 -11.42
N ALA A 33 2.10 -8.06 -10.82
CA ALA A 33 1.93 -7.97 -9.37
C ALA A 33 0.74 -8.81 -8.91
N LEU A 34 0.98 -9.64 -7.93
CA LEU A 34 -0.01 -10.50 -7.29
C LEU A 34 -0.32 -9.98 -5.90
N ARG A 35 -1.53 -10.21 -5.43
CA ARG A 35 -1.92 -9.86 -4.06
C ARG A 35 -1.72 -11.05 -3.13
N GLY A 36 -1.19 -10.78 -1.94
CA GLY A 36 -1.02 -11.81 -0.94
C GLY A 36 -0.78 -11.23 0.44
N GLU A 37 -0.63 -12.14 1.39
CA GLU A 37 -0.22 -11.85 2.76
C GLU A 37 1.22 -12.32 2.95
N LEU A 38 2.08 -11.46 3.49
CA LEU A 38 3.50 -11.75 3.65
C LEU A 38 3.93 -11.51 5.08
N VAL A 39 4.70 -12.46 5.61
CA VAL A 39 5.39 -12.33 6.91
C VAL A 39 6.85 -12.67 6.69
N VAL A 40 7.74 -11.77 7.09
CA VAL A 40 9.17 -12.06 7.12
C VAL A 40 9.47 -12.83 8.41
N THR A 41 10.11 -13.98 8.30
CA THR A 41 10.46 -14.83 9.44
C THR A 41 11.95 -14.70 9.79
N ASP A 42 12.79 -15.32 9.00
CA ASP A 42 14.25 -15.23 9.10
C ASP A 42 14.79 -14.92 7.69
N PRO A 43 15.07 -13.65 7.38
CA PRO A 43 15.42 -13.28 6.01
C PRO A 43 16.58 -14.12 5.46
N PRO A 44 16.48 -14.64 4.24
CA PRO A 44 15.48 -14.37 3.18
C PRO A 44 14.20 -15.21 3.29
N ASN A 45 14.00 -15.98 4.35
CA ASN A 45 12.82 -16.83 4.52
C ASN A 45 11.59 -15.99 4.90
N ILE A 46 10.47 -16.29 4.27
CA ILE A 46 9.18 -15.63 4.47
C ILE A 46 8.07 -16.66 4.51
N LEU A 47 6.91 -16.23 4.99
CA LEU A 47 5.63 -16.91 4.74
C LEU A 47 4.84 -16.06 3.75
N LEU A 48 4.46 -16.65 2.65
CA LEU A 48 3.60 -16.04 1.63
C LEU A 48 2.28 -16.80 1.59
N ASN A 49 1.20 -16.13 1.93
CA ASN A 49 -0.12 -16.78 2.08
C ASN A 49 -0.04 -18.00 3.03
N ARG A 50 0.70 -17.87 4.12
CA ARG A 50 0.94 -18.90 5.14
C ARG A 50 1.75 -20.11 4.66
N GLN A 51 2.38 -20.01 3.51
CA GLN A 51 3.25 -21.04 2.96
C GLN A 51 4.70 -20.57 2.95
N PRO A 52 5.65 -21.48 3.26
CA PRO A 52 7.07 -21.13 3.18
C PRO A 52 7.46 -20.67 1.78
N ALA A 53 8.17 -19.55 1.73
CA ALA A 53 8.69 -18.97 0.49
C ALA A 53 10.00 -18.24 0.81
N ARG A 54 10.61 -17.62 -0.20
CA ARG A 54 11.87 -16.90 -0.05
C ARG A 54 11.85 -15.60 -0.84
N LEU A 55 12.52 -14.61 -0.28
CA LEU A 55 12.88 -13.39 -0.99
C LEU A 55 14.03 -13.67 -1.98
N ALA A 56 13.95 -13.10 -3.16
CA ALA A 56 15.03 -13.14 -4.13
C ALA A 56 16.23 -12.34 -3.63
N PRO A 57 17.46 -12.67 -4.06
CA PRO A 57 18.59 -11.77 -3.90
C PRO A 57 18.28 -10.42 -4.55
N GLY A 58 18.47 -9.33 -3.81
CA GLY A 58 18.11 -8.00 -4.29
C GLY A 58 16.62 -7.66 -4.20
N ALA A 59 15.82 -8.46 -3.49
CA ALA A 59 14.41 -8.16 -3.24
C ALA A 59 14.24 -6.79 -2.59
N ARG A 60 13.21 -6.07 -3.02
CA ARG A 60 12.87 -4.73 -2.54
C ARG A 60 11.51 -4.74 -1.87
N ILE A 61 11.47 -4.28 -0.62
CA ILE A 61 10.22 -4.10 0.12
C ILE A 61 9.97 -2.61 0.23
N ARG A 62 8.83 -2.14 -0.27
CA ARG A 62 8.36 -0.76 -0.12
C ARG A 62 7.20 -0.73 0.83
N GLY A 63 7.28 0.17 1.82
CA GLY A 63 6.18 0.40 2.75
C GLY A 63 4.98 1.08 2.10
N ALA A 64 3.93 1.28 2.88
CA ALA A 64 2.74 2.01 2.43
C ALA A 64 3.07 3.46 2.05
N ASP A 65 4.12 4.04 2.60
CA ASP A 65 4.68 5.35 2.26
C ASP A 65 5.57 5.34 1.00
N ASN A 66 5.68 4.19 0.33
CA ASN A 66 6.51 3.94 -0.84
C ASN A 66 8.03 4.02 -0.60
N LEU A 67 8.46 4.08 0.65
CA LEU A 67 9.88 4.05 1.00
C LEU A 67 10.40 2.62 1.14
N LEU A 68 11.65 2.40 0.73
CA LEU A 68 12.31 1.11 0.87
C LEU A 68 12.49 0.78 2.35
N GLN A 69 12.17 -0.47 2.69
CA GLN A 69 12.34 -1.04 4.02
C GLN A 69 13.26 -2.25 3.97
N MET A 70 14.07 -2.42 4.99
CA MET A 70 14.86 -3.64 5.13
C MET A 70 13.99 -4.78 5.66
N SER A 71 14.19 -5.98 5.14
CA SER A 71 13.43 -7.16 5.58
C SER A 71 13.58 -7.41 7.09
N GLY A 72 14.76 -7.15 7.64
CA GLY A 72 15.01 -7.26 9.08
C GLY A 72 14.21 -6.30 9.96
N ALA A 73 13.70 -5.20 9.39
CA ALA A 73 12.91 -4.22 10.13
C ALA A 73 11.42 -4.60 10.26
N VAL A 74 10.95 -5.59 9.49
CA VAL A 74 9.53 -5.98 9.42
C VAL A 74 9.30 -7.43 9.82
N ILE A 75 10.25 -8.06 10.48
CA ILE A 75 10.15 -9.46 10.94
C ILE A 75 8.90 -9.61 11.83
N GLY A 76 8.12 -10.65 11.56
CA GLY A 76 6.93 -11.01 12.34
C GLY A 76 5.69 -10.18 12.07
N GLN A 77 5.77 -9.15 11.24
CA GLN A 77 4.61 -8.35 10.85
C GLN A 77 3.83 -9.04 9.74
N THR A 78 2.54 -9.21 9.93
CA THR A 78 1.63 -9.66 8.88
C THR A 78 1.24 -8.48 8.00
N MET A 79 1.60 -8.55 6.73
CA MET A 79 1.41 -7.44 5.79
C MET A 79 0.57 -7.90 4.60
N SER A 80 -0.42 -7.09 4.24
CA SER A 80 -1.11 -7.24 2.94
C SER A 80 -0.29 -6.53 1.88
N VAL A 81 0.09 -7.26 0.84
CA VAL A 81 1.07 -6.80 -0.15
C VAL A 81 0.62 -7.07 -1.58
N HIS A 82 1.18 -6.29 -2.52
CA HIS A 82 1.41 -6.75 -3.88
C HIS A 82 2.86 -7.23 -3.99
N TYR A 83 3.10 -8.26 -4.78
CA TYR A 83 4.44 -8.80 -4.97
C TYR A 83 4.62 -9.33 -6.39
N THR A 84 5.87 -9.33 -6.84
CA THR A 84 6.27 -9.98 -8.09
C THR A 84 7.20 -11.14 -7.81
N LEU A 85 7.27 -12.07 -8.76
CA LEU A 85 8.16 -13.22 -8.71
C LEU A 85 9.27 -13.05 -9.74
N ASP A 86 10.47 -13.53 -9.41
CA ASP A 86 11.56 -13.65 -10.37
C ASP A 86 11.39 -14.92 -11.23
N PRO A 87 12.27 -15.17 -12.24
CA PRO A 87 12.19 -16.36 -13.06
C PRO A 87 12.32 -17.68 -12.29
N LEU A 88 12.93 -17.66 -11.11
CA LEU A 88 13.07 -18.84 -10.24
C LEU A 88 11.89 -19.02 -9.26
N GLY A 89 10.88 -18.15 -9.32
CA GLY A 89 9.73 -18.19 -8.43
C GLY A 89 9.97 -17.56 -7.06
N LEU A 90 11.08 -16.84 -6.87
CA LEU A 90 11.37 -16.12 -5.64
C LEU A 90 10.68 -14.74 -5.64
N VAL A 91 10.35 -14.23 -4.47
CA VAL A 91 9.69 -12.93 -4.33
C VAL A 91 10.71 -11.81 -4.53
N LEU A 92 10.47 -10.95 -5.52
CA LEU A 92 11.42 -9.91 -5.91
C LEU A 92 10.99 -8.52 -5.45
N ASP A 93 9.85 -8.03 -5.90
CA ASP A 93 9.32 -6.73 -5.48
C ASP A 93 8.13 -6.95 -4.55
N VAL A 94 8.08 -6.16 -3.48
CA VAL A 94 7.01 -6.19 -2.49
C VAL A 94 6.56 -4.76 -2.20
N TRP A 95 5.25 -4.52 -2.24
CA TRP A 95 4.65 -3.25 -1.85
C TRP A 95 3.63 -3.51 -0.74
N VAL A 96 3.86 -2.95 0.43
CA VAL A 96 2.87 -2.97 1.51
C VAL A 96 1.73 -2.05 1.12
N LEU A 97 0.50 -2.57 1.13
CA LEU A 97 -0.65 -1.87 0.58
C LEU A 97 -1.24 -0.86 1.57
N THR A 98 -1.68 0.27 1.01
CA THR A 98 -2.53 1.21 1.73
C THR A 98 -3.98 0.72 1.76
N PRO A 99 -4.85 1.24 2.65
CA PRO A 99 -6.27 0.85 2.66
C PRO A 99 -6.98 1.10 1.33
N SER A 100 -6.66 2.17 0.62
CA SER A 100 -7.25 2.47 -0.70
C SER A 100 -6.79 1.48 -1.76
N GLU A 101 -5.55 1.02 -1.71
CA GLU A 101 -5.05 -0.01 -2.61
C GLU A 101 -5.67 -1.37 -2.33
N LEU A 102 -5.86 -1.73 -1.05
CA LEU A 102 -6.56 -2.94 -0.64
C LEU A 102 -8.02 -2.98 -1.10
N ALA A 103 -8.67 -1.82 -1.19
CA ALA A 103 -10.06 -1.71 -1.63
C ALA A 103 -10.24 -2.01 -3.14
N ARG A 104 -9.15 -2.05 -3.91
CA ARG A 104 -9.19 -2.39 -5.34
C ARG A 104 -9.34 -3.90 -5.50
N ASN A 105 -10.55 -4.35 -5.68
CA ASN A 105 -10.91 -5.75 -5.89
C ASN A 105 -11.71 -5.89 -7.20
N PRO A 106 -11.57 -7.02 -7.92
CA PRO A 106 -10.65 -8.12 -7.65
C PRO A 106 -9.20 -7.78 -7.97
N TRP A 107 -8.28 -8.53 -7.39
CA TRP A 107 -6.86 -8.51 -7.76
C TRP A 107 -6.32 -9.95 -7.80
N PRO A 108 -5.56 -10.36 -8.83
CA PRO A 108 -5.07 -11.74 -8.92
C PRO A 108 -4.19 -12.11 -7.72
N THR A 109 -4.37 -13.32 -7.24
CA THR A 109 -3.55 -13.89 -6.16
C THR A 109 -2.59 -14.97 -6.67
N THR A 110 -2.81 -15.44 -7.91
CA THR A 110 -1.98 -16.45 -8.55
C THR A 110 -1.55 -16.00 -9.95
N PRO A 111 -0.41 -16.49 -10.46
CA PRO A 111 0.01 -16.21 -11.83
C PRO A 111 -1.03 -16.64 -12.87
N GLN A 112 -1.75 -17.74 -12.62
CA GLN A 112 -2.79 -18.26 -13.50
C GLN A 112 -3.96 -17.29 -13.62
N GLN A 113 -4.39 -16.69 -12.52
CA GLN A 113 -5.42 -15.64 -12.54
C GLN A 113 -4.94 -14.40 -13.29
N ALA A 114 -3.72 -13.95 -13.06
CA ALA A 114 -3.15 -12.80 -13.77
C ALA A 114 -3.07 -13.04 -15.29
N ALA A 115 -2.81 -14.27 -15.72
CA ALA A 115 -2.79 -14.64 -17.13
C ALA A 115 -4.19 -14.71 -17.75
N ALA A 116 -5.21 -15.09 -16.97
CA ALA A 116 -6.57 -15.27 -17.44
C ALA A 116 -7.42 -13.99 -17.39
N TRP A 117 -7.09 -13.07 -16.50
CA TRP A 117 -7.84 -11.82 -16.29
C TRP A 117 -7.26 -10.68 -17.12
N ALA A 118 -8.07 -9.64 -17.35
CA ALA A 118 -7.64 -8.44 -18.06
C ALA A 118 -7.28 -7.34 -17.08
N PHE A 119 -6.13 -6.71 -17.31
CA PHE A 119 -5.63 -5.58 -16.50
C PHE A 119 -5.71 -4.27 -17.28
N ASN A 120 -6.27 -3.25 -16.64
CA ASN A 120 -6.24 -1.89 -17.14
C ASN A 120 -5.21 -1.07 -16.34
N PRO A 121 -4.04 -0.75 -16.93
CA PRO A 121 -2.99 -0.02 -16.21
C PRO A 121 -3.37 1.44 -15.90
N ASP A 122 -4.26 2.05 -16.67
CA ASP A 122 -4.66 3.45 -16.47
C ASP A 122 -5.50 3.60 -15.21
N THR A 123 -6.41 2.66 -14.96
CA THR A 123 -7.28 2.65 -13.77
C THR A 123 -6.76 1.73 -12.66
N GLN A 124 -5.72 0.96 -12.92
CA GLN A 124 -5.19 -0.04 -11.99
C GLN A 124 -6.27 -1.01 -11.51
N THR A 125 -7.08 -1.50 -12.43
CA THR A 125 -8.19 -2.41 -12.17
C THR A 125 -8.07 -3.71 -12.98
N TRP A 126 -8.58 -4.79 -12.40
CA TRP A 126 -8.65 -6.11 -13.03
C TRP A 126 -10.08 -6.50 -13.32
N SER A 127 -10.28 -7.18 -14.44
CA SER A 127 -11.57 -7.75 -14.84
C SER A 127 -11.42 -9.27 -14.99
N ARG A 128 -12.32 -10.00 -14.33
CA ARG A 128 -12.44 -11.44 -14.50
C ARG A 128 -13.07 -11.75 -15.87
N PRO A 129 -12.75 -12.91 -16.47
CA PRO A 129 -13.42 -13.34 -17.70
C PRO A 129 -14.89 -13.63 -17.48
#